data_f2eb7fb383d8f8ed682d17cfc8cc6631
#
_entry.id   f2eb7fb383d8f8ed682d17cfc8cc6631
#
_cell.length_a   1.000
_cell.length_b   1.000
_cell.length_c   1.000
_cell.angle_alpha   90.00
_cell.angle_beta   90.00
_cell.angle_gamma   90.00
#
_symmetry.space_group_name_H-M   'P 1'
#
loop_
_entity.id
_entity.type
_entity.pdbx_description
1 polymer ?
#
loop_
_entity_poly.entity_id
_entity_poly.type
_entity_poly.pdbx_seq_one_letter_code
_entity_poly.pdbx_strand_id
1 'polypeptide(L)'
;MQLGASKTAQFFIANEYHQISLENERLVLTSLQSEERIPFTVWNGQVKVRRGLLWAELQFFAHPEQAIQRSWLVQGLPWPQARQFAHQLVTAYQAWFNRQCVALSSHLPVWQQRLHERVDSATFLSHSHIEQWVNQVFADLSDMGMSLAEACHHLPEAMAPLTPWLLETNQVLLARNQQWLEAERHRWRVLFDQLESSPLNTSQQQAVLLNDDHNLVLAGAGSGKTSVLTARTSYLLQSQLAQAEEMLLIAFGKDAANEMAQRVKNTLGSVADHLRVNTFHQLGLFIINQVETHEVTISPLALNDKLKKAWCVDWLKRHWMTPTHFKRWQKHLAQWPIAYLAGDDELGSHVEDPKLIAWLERQLDLLAQLALSKKAIQQQLVDHPDYARL
;
A
#
# COMPACT_ATOMS: atom_id res chain seq x y z
N MET A 1 -45.43 -8.36 6.39
CA MET A 1 -45.91 -9.74 6.22
C MET A 1 -45.13 -10.64 7.17
N GLN A 2 -45.77 -11.50 7.94
CA GLN A 2 -45.13 -12.23 9.03
C GLN A 2 -45.65 -13.67 9.11
N LEU A 3 -44.77 -14.65 9.43
CA LEU A 3 -45.08 -16.04 9.60
C LEU A 3 -44.26 -16.61 10.77
N GLY A 4 -44.88 -17.30 11.71
CA GLY A 4 -44.21 -17.88 12.86
C GLY A 4 -44.43 -19.40 12.97
N ALA A 5 -43.50 -20.07 13.65
CA ALA A 5 -43.65 -21.48 14.03
C ALA A 5 -44.82 -21.68 14.97
N SER A 6 -45.54 -22.80 14.82
CA SER A 6 -46.64 -23.13 15.73
C SER A 6 -46.13 -23.35 17.16
N LYS A 7 -46.98 -23.07 18.18
CA LYS A 7 -46.59 -23.25 19.59
C LYS A 7 -46.09 -24.66 19.89
N THR A 8 -46.70 -25.65 19.26
CA THR A 8 -46.31 -27.06 19.40
C THR A 8 -44.96 -27.33 18.72
N ALA A 9 -44.68 -26.74 17.57
CA ALA A 9 -43.38 -26.84 16.89
C ALA A 9 -42.24 -26.22 17.70
N GLN A 10 -42.46 -25.08 18.31
CA GLN A 10 -41.48 -24.43 19.18
C GLN A 10 -41.04 -25.25 20.38
N PHE A 11 -41.92 -26.17 20.84
CA PHE A 11 -41.60 -27.09 21.94
C PHE A 11 -40.78 -28.31 21.48
N PHE A 12 -41.03 -28.82 20.26
CA PHE A 12 -40.45 -30.09 19.79
C PHE A 12 -39.23 -29.91 18.89
N ILE A 13 -39.02 -28.70 18.30
CA ILE A 13 -37.93 -28.44 17.33
C ILE A 13 -37.01 -27.39 17.93
N ALA A 14 -35.74 -27.75 18.09
CA ALA A 14 -34.68 -26.79 18.44
C ALA A 14 -34.33 -25.94 17.21
N ASN A 15 -35.02 -24.82 17.06
CA ASN A 15 -34.86 -23.92 15.94
C ASN A 15 -33.98 -22.72 16.30
N GLU A 16 -33.08 -22.34 15.37
CA GLU A 16 -32.38 -21.07 15.47
C GLU A 16 -33.38 -19.90 15.31
N TYR A 17 -34.29 -19.99 14.32
CA TYR A 17 -35.29 -18.95 14.06
C TYR A 17 -36.71 -19.57 14.12
N HIS A 18 -37.60 -18.91 14.86
CA HIS A 18 -38.98 -19.35 15.03
C HIS A 18 -40.01 -18.47 14.30
N GLN A 19 -39.59 -17.34 13.76
CA GLN A 19 -40.42 -16.40 13.03
C GLN A 19 -39.67 -15.77 11.88
N ILE A 20 -40.38 -15.49 10.79
CA ILE A 20 -39.89 -14.75 9.64
C ILE A 20 -40.89 -13.64 9.27
N SER A 21 -40.39 -12.49 8.98
CA SER A 21 -41.17 -11.39 8.39
C SER A 21 -40.45 -10.75 7.20
N LEU A 22 -41.25 -10.10 6.36
CA LEU A 22 -40.76 -9.26 5.28
C LEU A 22 -41.06 -7.77 5.61
N GLU A 23 -40.00 -6.99 5.75
CA GLU A 23 -40.07 -5.56 6.10
C GLU A 23 -39.11 -4.76 5.24
N ASN A 24 -39.63 -3.78 4.49
CA ASN A 24 -38.80 -2.85 3.71
C ASN A 24 -37.65 -3.52 2.94
N GLU A 25 -37.98 -4.50 2.09
CA GLU A 25 -37.01 -5.23 1.26
C GLU A 25 -35.93 -6.01 2.06
N ARG A 26 -36.30 -6.43 3.27
CA ARG A 26 -35.45 -7.23 4.16
C ARG A 26 -36.23 -8.42 4.71
N LEU A 27 -35.58 -9.57 4.75
CA LEU A 27 -36.04 -10.69 5.56
C LEU A 27 -35.61 -10.43 7.00
N VAL A 28 -36.56 -10.50 7.90
CA VAL A 28 -36.29 -10.41 9.34
C VAL A 28 -36.57 -11.78 9.95
N LEU A 29 -35.50 -12.42 10.42
CA LEU A 29 -35.54 -13.71 11.09
C LEU A 29 -35.44 -13.50 12.61
N THR A 30 -36.42 -13.96 13.36
CA THR A 30 -36.46 -13.76 14.80
C THR A 30 -36.20 -15.09 15.52
N SER A 31 -35.23 -15.10 16.41
CA SER A 31 -34.94 -16.17 17.36
C SER A 31 -35.49 -15.83 18.77
N LEU A 32 -35.26 -16.68 19.75
CA LEU A 32 -35.62 -16.38 21.14
C LEU A 32 -34.75 -15.26 21.76
N GLN A 33 -33.54 -15.02 21.21
CA GLN A 33 -32.56 -14.13 21.80
C GLN A 33 -32.10 -12.99 20.87
N SER A 34 -32.34 -13.11 19.56
CA SER A 34 -31.85 -12.18 18.56
C SER A 34 -32.78 -12.04 17.37
N GLU A 35 -32.65 -10.96 16.66
CA GLU A 35 -33.28 -10.69 15.38
C GLU A 35 -32.19 -10.47 14.33
N GLU A 36 -32.26 -11.19 13.22
CA GLU A 36 -31.36 -11.04 12.10
C GLU A 36 -32.10 -10.43 10.91
N ARG A 37 -31.55 -9.36 10.34
CA ARG A 37 -32.11 -8.61 9.21
C ARG A 37 -31.27 -8.85 7.97
N ILE A 38 -31.85 -9.53 6.98
CA ILE A 38 -31.20 -9.92 5.74
C ILE A 38 -31.77 -9.07 4.60
N PRO A 39 -31.03 -8.08 4.08
CA PRO A 39 -31.52 -7.30 2.95
C PRO A 39 -31.59 -8.16 1.66
N PHE A 40 -32.41 -7.75 0.71
CA PHE A 40 -32.52 -8.42 -0.59
C PHE A 40 -31.22 -8.40 -1.39
N THR A 41 -30.30 -7.48 -1.13
CA THR A 41 -28.95 -7.47 -1.69
C THR A 41 -28.07 -8.63 -1.21
N VAL A 42 -28.39 -9.25 -0.08
CA VAL A 42 -27.67 -10.37 0.49
C VAL A 42 -28.33 -11.71 0.19
N TRP A 43 -29.65 -11.74 0.07
CA TRP A 43 -30.41 -12.92 -0.28
C TRP A 43 -30.52 -13.06 -1.81
N ASN A 44 -30.31 -14.28 -2.34
CA ASN A 44 -30.33 -14.55 -3.79
C ASN A 44 -31.74 -14.75 -4.40
N GLY A 45 -32.81 -14.45 -3.65
CA GLY A 45 -34.20 -14.61 -4.12
C GLY A 45 -34.73 -16.04 -4.12
N GLN A 46 -33.87 -17.04 -3.82
CA GLN A 46 -34.28 -18.42 -3.82
C GLN A 46 -34.81 -18.87 -2.44
N VAL A 47 -35.95 -19.54 -2.43
CA VAL A 47 -36.56 -20.12 -1.27
C VAL A 47 -36.85 -21.61 -1.53
N LYS A 48 -36.27 -22.49 -0.75
CA LYS A 48 -36.66 -23.92 -0.75
C LYS A 48 -37.69 -24.13 0.31
N VAL A 49 -38.86 -24.64 -0.10
CA VAL A 49 -39.97 -25.02 0.77
C VAL A 49 -39.99 -26.52 0.88
N ARG A 50 -39.79 -27.07 2.07
CA ARG A 50 -39.89 -28.51 2.32
C ARG A 50 -41.06 -28.81 3.23
N ARG A 51 -41.81 -29.87 2.91
CA ARG A 51 -42.88 -30.38 3.73
C ARG A 51 -42.37 -31.52 4.58
N GLY A 52 -42.35 -31.33 5.88
CA GLY A 52 -42.18 -32.42 6.86
C GLY A 52 -43.49 -33.14 7.16
N LEU A 53 -43.47 -34.08 8.10
CA LEU A 53 -44.66 -34.85 8.50
C LEU A 53 -45.77 -33.98 9.12
N LEU A 54 -45.40 -33.01 9.95
CA LEU A 54 -46.33 -32.14 10.69
C LEU A 54 -46.20 -30.68 10.30
N TRP A 55 -44.96 -30.20 9.97
CA TRP A 55 -44.65 -28.81 9.71
C TRP A 55 -43.82 -28.63 8.44
N ALA A 56 -43.77 -27.40 7.96
CA ALA A 56 -42.94 -27.01 6.86
C ALA A 56 -41.65 -26.34 7.34
N GLU A 57 -40.65 -26.31 6.47
CA GLU A 57 -39.42 -25.54 6.61
C GLU A 57 -39.18 -24.64 5.38
N LEU A 58 -38.61 -23.45 5.62
CA LEU A 58 -38.17 -22.53 4.60
C LEU A 58 -36.66 -22.38 4.72
N GLN A 59 -35.94 -22.59 3.63
CA GLN A 59 -34.50 -22.40 3.54
C GLN A 59 -34.18 -21.29 2.54
N PHE A 60 -33.38 -20.33 2.96
CA PHE A 60 -32.92 -19.18 2.20
C PHE A 60 -31.42 -19.28 1.96
N PHE A 61 -30.91 -18.70 0.87
CA PHE A 61 -29.51 -18.78 0.50
C PHE A 61 -28.96 -17.37 0.27
N ALA A 62 -27.74 -17.14 0.73
CA ALA A 62 -27.01 -15.92 0.42
C ALA A 62 -26.68 -15.84 -1.07
N HIS A 63 -26.49 -14.62 -1.56
CA HIS A 63 -26.04 -14.35 -2.93
C HIS A 63 -24.68 -15.01 -3.16
N PRO A 64 -24.40 -15.63 -4.31
CA PRO A 64 -23.15 -16.35 -4.60
C PRO A 64 -21.86 -15.51 -4.43
N GLU A 65 -21.96 -14.21 -4.64
CA GLU A 65 -20.82 -13.27 -4.53
C GLU A 65 -20.54 -12.78 -3.11
N GLN A 66 -21.39 -13.17 -2.15
CA GLN A 66 -21.09 -12.88 -0.74
C GLN A 66 -19.87 -13.69 -0.27
N ALA A 67 -18.97 -13.04 0.44
CA ALA A 67 -17.71 -13.64 0.95
C ALA A 67 -17.94 -14.89 1.80
N ILE A 68 -19.13 -15.04 2.41
CA ILE A 68 -19.53 -16.19 3.20
C ILE A 68 -20.80 -16.76 2.58
N GLN A 69 -20.69 -17.96 2.00
CA GLN A 69 -21.87 -18.72 1.59
C GLN A 69 -22.67 -19.16 2.81
N ARG A 70 -23.74 -18.45 3.09
CA ARG A 70 -24.61 -18.71 4.24
C ARG A 70 -25.99 -19.13 3.78
N SER A 71 -26.63 -20.02 4.56
CA SER A 71 -28.03 -20.33 4.41
C SER A 71 -28.76 -20.18 5.74
N TRP A 72 -30.01 -19.78 5.68
CA TRP A 72 -30.86 -19.60 6.83
C TRP A 72 -32.02 -20.59 6.75
N LEU A 73 -32.38 -21.20 7.88
CA LEU A 73 -33.42 -22.22 7.97
C LEU A 73 -34.44 -21.83 9.03
N VAL A 74 -35.73 -21.74 8.63
CA VAL A 74 -36.84 -21.50 9.52
C VAL A 74 -37.77 -22.74 9.48
N GLN A 75 -37.97 -23.37 10.60
CA GLN A 75 -38.73 -24.64 10.71
C GLN A 75 -39.98 -24.47 11.58
N GLY A 76 -40.82 -25.48 11.60
CA GLY A 76 -42.02 -25.52 12.45
C GLY A 76 -43.20 -24.70 11.93
N LEU A 77 -43.17 -24.33 10.64
CA LEU A 77 -44.16 -23.46 10.01
C LEU A 77 -45.41 -24.29 9.55
N PRO A 78 -46.63 -23.71 9.61
CA PRO A 78 -47.80 -24.32 9.01
C PRO A 78 -47.67 -24.38 7.48
N TRP A 79 -47.85 -25.59 6.88
CA TRP A 79 -47.57 -25.83 5.44
C TRP A 79 -48.28 -24.88 4.46
N PRO A 80 -49.65 -24.66 4.56
CA PRO A 80 -50.30 -23.76 3.60
C PRO A 80 -49.77 -22.34 3.66
N GLN A 81 -49.55 -21.86 4.88
CA GLN A 81 -49.04 -20.48 5.11
C GLN A 81 -47.57 -20.33 4.69
N ALA A 82 -46.75 -21.35 4.92
CA ALA A 82 -45.34 -21.34 4.47
C ALA A 82 -45.23 -21.27 2.94
N ARG A 83 -46.07 -22.04 2.23
CA ARG A 83 -46.11 -21.98 0.76
C ARG A 83 -46.58 -20.64 0.22
N GLN A 84 -47.64 -20.08 0.83
CA GLN A 84 -48.16 -18.76 0.44
C GLN A 84 -47.13 -17.67 0.73
N PHE A 85 -46.50 -17.71 1.90
CA PHE A 85 -45.46 -16.76 2.29
C PHE A 85 -44.25 -16.81 1.32
N ALA A 86 -43.76 -18.00 1.00
CA ALA A 86 -42.68 -18.19 0.05
C ALA A 86 -43.01 -17.61 -1.33
N HIS A 87 -44.22 -17.83 -1.82
CA HIS A 87 -44.66 -17.23 -3.11
C HIS A 87 -44.69 -15.70 -3.07
N GLN A 88 -45.27 -15.13 -2.00
CA GLN A 88 -45.31 -13.68 -1.84
C GLN A 88 -43.92 -13.07 -1.71
N LEU A 89 -43.02 -13.77 -1.02
CA LEU A 89 -41.64 -13.36 -0.83
C LEU A 89 -40.85 -13.33 -2.16
N VAL A 90 -40.96 -14.39 -2.96
CA VAL A 90 -40.36 -14.47 -4.29
C VAL A 90 -40.91 -13.37 -5.21
N THR A 91 -42.23 -13.12 -5.16
CA THR A 91 -42.85 -12.05 -5.93
C THR A 91 -42.34 -10.65 -5.53
N ALA A 92 -42.18 -10.44 -4.21
CA ALA A 92 -41.60 -9.18 -3.71
C ALA A 92 -40.14 -9.00 -4.13
N TYR A 93 -39.36 -10.07 -4.08
CA TYR A 93 -37.97 -10.07 -4.54
C TYR A 93 -37.89 -9.78 -6.05
N GLN A 94 -38.69 -10.43 -6.86
CA GLN A 94 -38.73 -10.21 -8.32
C GLN A 94 -39.08 -8.75 -8.66
N ALA A 95 -40.06 -8.17 -7.95
CA ALA A 95 -40.43 -6.78 -8.14
C ALA A 95 -39.30 -5.82 -7.76
N TRP A 96 -38.57 -6.14 -6.67
CA TRP A 96 -37.38 -5.41 -6.29
C TRP A 96 -36.27 -5.57 -7.32
N PHE A 97 -35.94 -6.80 -7.72
CA PHE A 97 -34.89 -7.09 -8.71
C PHE A 97 -35.13 -6.41 -10.05
N ASN A 98 -36.38 -6.37 -10.53
CA ASN A 98 -36.74 -5.64 -11.74
C ASN A 98 -36.43 -4.12 -11.63
N ARG A 99 -36.61 -3.53 -10.45
CA ARG A 99 -36.18 -2.13 -10.22
C ARG A 99 -34.66 -1.98 -10.28
N GLN A 100 -33.92 -2.98 -9.80
CA GLN A 100 -32.46 -2.97 -9.90
C GLN A 100 -31.96 -3.09 -11.34
N CYS A 101 -32.65 -3.86 -12.18
CA CYS A 101 -32.36 -3.93 -13.62
C CYS A 101 -32.54 -2.56 -14.33
N VAL A 102 -33.55 -1.78 -13.91
CA VAL A 102 -33.71 -0.39 -14.40
C VAL A 102 -32.57 0.50 -13.92
N ALA A 103 -32.16 0.38 -12.65
CA ALA A 103 -31.00 1.08 -12.12
C ALA A 103 -29.70 0.72 -12.85
N LEU A 104 -29.47 -0.57 -13.14
CA LEU A 104 -28.34 -1.04 -13.95
C LEU A 104 -28.26 -0.31 -15.30
N SER A 105 -29.41 -0.14 -15.99
CA SER A 105 -29.45 0.56 -17.26
C SER A 105 -28.98 2.01 -17.18
N SER A 106 -29.11 2.65 -16.03
CA SER A 106 -28.63 4.01 -15.80
C SER A 106 -27.14 4.08 -15.44
N HIS A 107 -26.60 3.05 -14.84
CA HIS A 107 -25.15 2.97 -14.51
C HIS A 107 -24.28 2.61 -15.70
N LEU A 108 -24.77 1.80 -16.63
CA LEU A 108 -24.03 1.30 -17.78
C LEU A 108 -23.38 2.40 -18.63
N PRO A 109 -24.07 3.47 -19.04
CA PRO A 109 -23.44 4.54 -19.83
C PRO A 109 -22.29 5.21 -19.09
N VAL A 110 -22.38 5.35 -17.76
CA VAL A 110 -21.34 5.94 -16.93
C VAL A 110 -20.12 5.02 -16.85
N TRP A 111 -20.34 3.72 -16.69
CA TRP A 111 -19.23 2.74 -16.67
C TRP A 111 -18.53 2.67 -18.02
N GLN A 112 -19.30 2.63 -19.11
CA GLN A 112 -18.77 2.62 -20.49
C GLN A 112 -17.98 3.88 -20.79
N GLN A 113 -18.50 5.05 -20.45
CA GLN A 113 -17.81 6.32 -20.65
C GLN A 113 -16.51 6.37 -19.86
N ARG A 114 -16.54 6.03 -18.58
CA ARG A 114 -15.33 6.02 -17.73
C ARG A 114 -14.28 5.03 -18.19
N LEU A 115 -14.68 3.88 -18.72
CA LEU A 115 -13.76 2.91 -19.32
C LEU A 115 -13.15 3.47 -20.61
N HIS A 116 -13.98 4.01 -21.49
CA HIS A 116 -13.56 4.60 -22.76
C HIS A 116 -12.53 5.72 -22.55
N GLU A 117 -12.80 6.65 -21.63
CA GLU A 117 -11.86 7.74 -21.25
C GLU A 117 -10.50 7.20 -20.80
N ARG A 118 -10.45 6.06 -20.11
CA ARG A 118 -9.21 5.43 -19.64
C ARG A 118 -8.49 4.69 -20.79
N VAL A 119 -9.21 3.89 -21.53
CA VAL A 119 -8.66 3.03 -22.60
C VAL A 119 -8.12 3.87 -23.75
N ASP A 120 -8.82 4.92 -24.11
CA ASP A 120 -8.46 5.82 -25.22
C ASP A 120 -7.51 6.94 -24.79
N SER A 121 -7.12 6.98 -23.52
CA SER A 121 -6.14 7.96 -23.06
C SER A 121 -4.82 7.84 -23.85
N ALA A 122 -4.23 8.97 -24.16
CA ALA A 122 -2.92 9.04 -24.84
C ALA A 122 -1.76 8.54 -23.98
N THR A 123 -2.00 8.22 -22.71
CA THR A 123 -0.97 7.82 -21.73
C THR A 123 -0.98 6.31 -21.50
N PHE A 124 0.07 5.82 -20.87
CA PHE A 124 0.11 4.46 -20.31
C PHE A 124 -1.03 4.29 -19.30
N LEU A 125 -1.78 3.20 -19.42
CA LEU A 125 -2.85 2.90 -18.47
C LEU A 125 -2.29 2.09 -17.31
N SER A 126 -2.19 2.71 -16.12
CA SER A 126 -1.66 2.03 -14.94
C SER A 126 -2.65 1.01 -14.38
N HIS A 127 -2.09 0.03 -13.66
CA HIS A 127 -2.87 -1.04 -13.04
C HIS A 127 -3.90 -0.49 -12.05
N SER A 128 -3.49 0.45 -11.18
CA SER A 128 -4.37 1.05 -10.19
C SER A 128 -5.57 1.78 -10.79
N HIS A 129 -5.38 2.47 -11.92
CA HIS A 129 -6.46 3.22 -12.57
C HIS A 129 -7.57 2.31 -13.13
N ILE A 130 -7.20 1.16 -13.68
CA ILE A 130 -8.21 0.20 -14.16
C ILE A 130 -8.82 -0.58 -13.00
N GLU A 131 -8.04 -0.96 -11.98
CA GLU A 131 -8.53 -1.61 -10.78
C GLU A 131 -9.57 -0.77 -10.03
N GLN A 132 -9.35 0.53 -9.90
CA GLN A 132 -10.33 1.45 -9.31
C GLN A 132 -11.66 1.42 -10.05
N TRP A 133 -11.62 1.38 -11.37
CA TRP A 133 -12.83 1.29 -12.17
C TRP A 133 -13.52 -0.08 -12.01
N VAL A 134 -12.77 -1.17 -12.04
CA VAL A 134 -13.28 -2.54 -11.82
C VAL A 134 -13.95 -2.63 -10.44
N ASN A 135 -13.27 -2.18 -9.40
CA ASN A 135 -13.78 -2.20 -8.03
C ASN A 135 -15.05 -1.35 -7.88
N GLN A 136 -15.13 -0.20 -8.56
CA GLN A 136 -16.34 0.62 -8.55
C GLN A 136 -17.52 -0.09 -9.21
N VAL A 137 -17.31 -0.76 -10.36
CA VAL A 137 -18.37 -1.52 -11.02
C VAL A 137 -18.88 -2.66 -10.13
N PHE A 138 -17.98 -3.40 -9.48
CA PHE A 138 -18.38 -4.47 -8.54
C PHE A 138 -19.06 -3.92 -7.28
N ALA A 139 -18.64 -2.77 -6.77
CA ALA A 139 -19.33 -2.10 -5.66
C ALA A 139 -20.75 -1.69 -6.05
N ASP A 140 -20.91 -1.04 -7.19
CA ASP A 140 -22.22 -0.62 -7.71
C ASP A 140 -23.16 -1.84 -7.93
N LEU A 141 -22.64 -2.95 -8.49
CA LEU A 141 -23.38 -4.21 -8.64
C LEU A 141 -23.78 -4.81 -7.28
N SER A 142 -22.87 -4.79 -6.33
CA SER A 142 -23.14 -5.27 -4.95
C SER A 142 -24.23 -4.44 -4.27
N ASP A 143 -24.19 -3.12 -4.41
CA ASP A 143 -25.22 -2.21 -3.87
C ASP A 143 -26.59 -2.46 -4.51
N MET A 144 -26.62 -2.85 -5.78
CA MET A 144 -27.83 -3.27 -6.46
C MET A 144 -28.24 -4.71 -6.09
N GLY A 145 -27.42 -5.45 -5.35
CA GLY A 145 -27.66 -6.89 -5.04
C GLY A 145 -27.68 -7.76 -6.28
N MET A 146 -26.83 -7.47 -7.25
CA MET A 146 -26.76 -8.12 -8.56
C MET A 146 -25.36 -8.66 -8.79
N SER A 147 -25.26 -9.89 -9.28
CA SER A 147 -23.99 -10.46 -9.75
C SER A 147 -23.62 -9.96 -11.14
N LEU A 148 -22.35 -10.05 -11.48
CA LEU A 148 -21.88 -9.77 -12.83
C LEU A 148 -22.57 -10.70 -13.85
N ALA A 149 -22.77 -11.99 -13.50
CA ALA A 149 -23.44 -12.95 -14.35
C ALA A 149 -24.91 -12.58 -14.62
N GLU A 150 -25.63 -12.09 -13.61
CA GLU A 150 -27.01 -11.60 -13.76
C GLU A 150 -27.05 -10.33 -14.62
N ALA A 151 -26.14 -9.38 -14.39
CA ALA A 151 -26.03 -8.18 -15.22
C ALA A 151 -25.78 -8.50 -16.69
N CYS A 152 -24.85 -9.42 -16.97
CA CYS A 152 -24.58 -9.91 -18.33
C CYS A 152 -25.75 -10.67 -18.95
N HIS A 153 -26.52 -11.40 -18.13
CA HIS A 153 -27.71 -12.09 -18.60
C HIS A 153 -28.84 -11.14 -18.99
N HIS A 154 -29.05 -10.07 -18.20
CA HIS A 154 -30.13 -9.11 -18.42
C HIS A 154 -29.83 -8.10 -19.54
N LEU A 155 -28.59 -7.65 -19.67
CA LEU A 155 -28.17 -6.64 -20.63
C LEU A 155 -26.91 -7.09 -21.43
N PRO A 156 -26.97 -8.21 -22.15
CA PRO A 156 -25.78 -8.84 -22.76
C PRO A 156 -25.05 -7.92 -23.74
N GLU A 157 -25.75 -7.19 -24.57
CA GLU A 157 -25.14 -6.30 -25.57
C GLU A 157 -24.43 -5.10 -24.91
N ALA A 158 -25.02 -4.55 -23.85
CA ALA A 158 -24.47 -3.41 -23.15
C ALA A 158 -23.29 -3.80 -22.23
N MET A 159 -23.30 -5.01 -21.69
CA MET A 159 -22.22 -5.55 -20.86
C MET A 159 -21.04 -6.12 -21.67
N ALA A 160 -21.28 -6.54 -22.91
CA ALA A 160 -20.26 -7.17 -23.76
C ALA A 160 -18.94 -6.39 -23.86
N PRO A 161 -18.90 -5.06 -24.04
CA PRO A 161 -17.63 -4.31 -24.10
C PRO A 161 -16.94 -4.17 -22.72
N LEU A 162 -17.67 -4.33 -21.61
CA LEU A 162 -17.13 -4.22 -20.24
C LEU A 162 -16.61 -5.55 -19.72
N THR A 163 -17.23 -6.66 -20.12
CA THR A 163 -16.96 -8.00 -19.59
C THR A 163 -15.49 -8.42 -19.66
N PRO A 164 -14.73 -8.22 -20.76
CA PRO A 164 -13.32 -8.57 -20.80
C PRO A 164 -12.49 -7.81 -19.76
N TRP A 165 -12.79 -6.53 -19.53
CA TRP A 165 -12.12 -5.69 -18.52
C TRP A 165 -12.46 -6.08 -17.08
N LEU A 166 -13.62 -6.69 -16.85
CA LEU A 166 -14.07 -7.14 -15.53
C LEU A 166 -13.58 -8.55 -15.18
N LEU A 167 -13.44 -9.44 -16.19
CA LEU A 167 -13.05 -10.84 -15.98
C LEU A 167 -11.58 -11.12 -16.29
N GLU A 168 -11.01 -10.45 -17.28
CA GLU A 168 -9.66 -10.69 -17.81
C GLU A 168 -8.81 -9.42 -17.76
N THR A 169 -9.01 -8.59 -16.74
CA THR A 169 -8.42 -7.26 -16.57
C THR A 169 -6.95 -7.21 -16.96
N ASN A 170 -6.13 -8.11 -16.43
CA ASN A 170 -4.69 -8.12 -16.65
C ASN A 170 -4.31 -8.41 -18.10
N GLN A 171 -5.02 -9.31 -18.77
CA GLN A 171 -4.73 -9.68 -20.18
C GLN A 171 -5.09 -8.53 -21.12
N VAL A 172 -6.27 -7.93 -20.92
CA VAL A 172 -6.75 -6.83 -21.76
C VAL A 172 -5.91 -5.58 -21.54
N LEU A 173 -5.55 -5.27 -20.30
CA LEU A 173 -4.65 -4.18 -19.93
C LEU A 173 -3.26 -4.34 -20.58
N LEU A 174 -2.69 -5.55 -20.47
CA LEU A 174 -1.40 -5.85 -21.08
C LEU A 174 -1.44 -5.67 -22.60
N ALA A 175 -2.45 -6.21 -23.28
CA ALA A 175 -2.60 -6.11 -24.73
C ALA A 175 -2.74 -4.64 -25.17
N ARG A 176 -3.57 -3.86 -24.49
CA ARG A 176 -3.72 -2.41 -24.72
C ARG A 176 -2.40 -1.67 -24.54
N ASN A 177 -1.70 -1.91 -23.43
CA ASN A 177 -0.46 -1.23 -23.12
C ASN A 177 0.68 -1.63 -24.07
N GLN A 178 0.71 -2.86 -24.57
CA GLN A 178 1.67 -3.28 -25.59
C GLN A 178 1.47 -2.49 -26.91
N GLN A 179 0.23 -2.36 -27.38
CA GLN A 179 -0.07 -1.56 -28.56
C GLN A 179 0.33 -0.09 -28.38
N TRP A 180 0.02 0.48 -27.20
CA TRP A 180 0.42 1.83 -26.86
C TRP A 180 1.95 1.99 -26.85
N LEU A 181 2.68 1.05 -26.22
CA LEU A 181 4.15 1.07 -26.17
C LEU A 181 4.79 1.04 -27.57
N GLU A 182 4.26 0.26 -28.49
CA GLU A 182 4.76 0.21 -29.87
C GLU A 182 4.57 1.55 -30.59
N ALA A 183 3.39 2.15 -30.46
CA ALA A 183 3.11 3.46 -31.02
C ALA A 183 3.99 4.57 -30.42
N GLU A 184 4.14 4.54 -29.10
CA GLU A 184 4.92 5.55 -28.37
C GLU A 184 6.43 5.41 -28.62
N ARG A 185 6.96 4.19 -28.76
CA ARG A 185 8.34 3.96 -29.20
C ARG A 185 8.62 4.56 -30.57
N HIS A 186 7.70 4.46 -31.48
CA HIS A 186 7.83 5.06 -32.81
C HIS A 186 7.79 6.58 -32.73
N ARG A 187 6.89 7.15 -31.95
CA ARG A 187 6.76 8.59 -31.73
C ARG A 187 8.02 9.23 -31.14
N TRP A 188 8.66 8.56 -30.16
CA TRP A 188 9.84 9.06 -29.44
C TRP A 188 11.18 8.54 -30.00
N ARG A 189 11.18 7.97 -31.19
CA ARG A 189 12.37 7.38 -31.81
C ARG A 189 13.55 8.36 -31.82
N VAL A 190 13.33 9.63 -32.19
CA VAL A 190 14.39 10.65 -32.25
C VAL A 190 15.05 10.86 -30.88
N LEU A 191 14.27 10.87 -29.82
CA LEU A 191 14.81 10.97 -28.46
C LEU A 191 15.71 9.76 -28.14
N PHE A 192 15.27 8.56 -28.48
CA PHE A 192 16.01 7.32 -28.19
C PHE A 192 17.29 7.17 -29.01
N ASP A 193 17.30 7.71 -30.21
CA ASP A 193 18.45 7.64 -31.11
C ASP A 193 19.53 8.72 -30.80
N GLN A 194 19.16 9.85 -30.19
CA GLN A 194 20.03 11.02 -30.06
C GLN A 194 20.43 11.38 -28.63
N LEU A 195 19.81 10.79 -27.62
CA LEU A 195 20.02 11.19 -26.22
C LEU A 195 21.42 10.84 -25.71
N GLU A 196 21.98 9.74 -26.16
CA GLU A 196 23.28 9.21 -25.71
C GLU A 196 24.19 8.97 -26.93
N SER A 197 25.45 8.68 -26.66
CA SER A 197 26.44 8.34 -27.73
C SER A 197 26.08 7.10 -28.53
N SER A 198 25.20 6.26 -27.99
CA SER A 198 24.64 5.05 -28.63
C SER A 198 23.13 5.02 -28.46
N PRO A 199 22.37 4.65 -29.51
CA PRO A 199 20.92 4.50 -29.42
C PRO A 199 20.48 3.54 -28.32
N LEU A 200 19.38 3.86 -27.66
CA LEU A 200 18.77 2.95 -26.68
C LEU A 200 18.21 1.71 -27.37
N ASN A 201 18.53 0.53 -26.83
CA ASN A 201 17.96 -0.71 -27.32
C ASN A 201 16.47 -0.85 -26.92
N THR A 202 15.78 -1.85 -27.50
CA THR A 202 14.34 -2.09 -27.31
C THR A 202 13.94 -2.17 -25.83
N SER A 203 14.70 -2.91 -25.02
CA SER A 203 14.39 -3.09 -23.58
C SER A 203 14.59 -1.79 -22.81
N GLN A 204 15.61 -1.00 -23.13
CA GLN A 204 15.86 0.31 -22.55
C GLN A 204 14.74 1.30 -22.92
N GLN A 205 14.34 1.34 -24.19
CA GLN A 205 13.20 2.17 -24.66
C GLN A 205 11.91 1.81 -23.92
N GLN A 206 11.66 0.52 -23.75
CA GLN A 206 10.50 0.04 -22.99
C GLN A 206 10.57 0.50 -21.53
N ALA A 207 11.72 0.38 -20.87
CA ALA A 207 11.92 0.83 -19.50
C ALA A 207 11.73 2.36 -19.33
N VAL A 208 12.04 3.15 -20.37
CA VAL A 208 11.79 4.60 -20.40
C VAL A 208 10.30 4.91 -20.48
N LEU A 209 9.54 4.18 -21.29
CA LEU A 209 8.12 4.46 -21.58
C LEU A 209 7.15 3.90 -20.54
N LEU A 210 7.48 2.76 -19.91
CA LEU A 210 6.62 2.17 -18.89
C LEU A 210 6.31 3.17 -17.78
N ASN A 211 5.02 3.42 -17.56
CA ASN A 211 4.54 4.39 -16.57
C ASN A 211 3.44 3.81 -15.70
N ASP A 212 3.68 2.61 -15.18
CA ASP A 212 2.83 1.99 -14.17
C ASP A 212 3.08 2.61 -12.80
N ASP A 213 2.22 2.30 -11.82
CA ASP A 213 2.31 2.80 -10.45
C ASP A 213 3.68 2.52 -9.80
N HIS A 214 4.22 1.33 -10.05
CA HIS A 214 5.55 0.91 -9.59
C HIS A 214 6.30 0.21 -10.73
N ASN A 215 7.50 0.74 -11.06
CA ASN A 215 8.33 0.17 -12.10
C ASN A 215 9.68 -0.28 -11.51
N LEU A 216 10.02 -1.56 -11.67
CA LEU A 216 11.31 -2.11 -11.30
C LEU A 216 12.11 -2.45 -12.54
N VAL A 217 13.28 -1.81 -12.70
CA VAL A 217 14.23 -2.09 -13.81
C VAL A 217 15.41 -2.90 -13.28
N LEU A 218 15.50 -4.16 -13.69
CA LEU A 218 16.61 -5.03 -13.36
C LEU A 218 17.70 -4.93 -14.43
N ALA A 219 18.91 -4.53 -14.02
CA ALA A 219 19.98 -4.26 -14.95
C ALA A 219 21.37 -4.52 -14.33
N GLY A 220 22.25 -5.22 -15.03
CA GLY A 220 23.62 -5.49 -14.62
C GLY A 220 24.52 -4.26 -14.59
N ALA A 221 25.76 -4.39 -14.14
CA ALA A 221 26.76 -3.32 -14.24
C ALA A 221 27.06 -3.04 -15.73
N GLY A 222 27.18 -1.77 -16.10
CA GLY A 222 27.45 -1.34 -17.48
C GLY A 222 26.28 -1.47 -18.46
N SER A 223 25.08 -1.86 -18.03
CA SER A 223 23.89 -2.04 -18.89
C SER A 223 23.19 -0.74 -19.29
N GLY A 224 23.74 0.44 -18.92
CA GLY A 224 23.15 1.73 -19.25
C GLY A 224 22.02 2.21 -18.31
N LYS A 225 22.00 1.77 -17.02
CA LYS A 225 21.00 2.20 -16.03
C LYS A 225 20.84 3.73 -15.94
N THR A 226 21.97 4.45 -15.89
CA THR A 226 21.96 5.91 -15.80
C THR A 226 21.43 6.54 -17.09
N SER A 227 21.75 5.97 -18.26
CA SER A 227 21.23 6.42 -19.55
C SER A 227 19.70 6.24 -19.64
N VAL A 228 19.18 5.08 -19.18
CA VAL A 228 17.72 4.84 -19.10
C VAL A 228 17.06 5.85 -18.18
N LEU A 229 17.65 6.14 -17.01
CA LEU A 229 17.08 7.10 -16.06
C LEU A 229 17.07 8.53 -16.63
N THR A 230 18.16 8.96 -17.29
CA THR A 230 18.23 10.26 -17.98
C THR A 230 17.19 10.34 -19.11
N ALA A 231 17.07 9.26 -19.90
CA ALA A 231 16.09 9.19 -20.98
C ALA A 231 14.64 9.24 -20.45
N ARG A 232 14.36 8.54 -19.35
CA ARG A 232 13.03 8.59 -18.70
C ARG A 232 12.71 9.99 -18.19
N THR A 233 13.67 10.65 -17.53
CA THR A 233 13.51 12.03 -17.08
C THR A 233 13.21 12.96 -18.27
N SER A 234 13.95 12.83 -19.36
CA SER A 234 13.74 13.60 -20.59
C SER A 234 12.36 13.33 -21.21
N TYR A 235 11.96 12.05 -21.27
CA TYR A 235 10.66 11.65 -21.78
C TYR A 235 9.52 12.25 -20.96
N LEU A 236 9.55 12.12 -19.64
CA LEU A 236 8.50 12.63 -18.75
C LEU A 236 8.31 14.14 -18.87
N LEU A 237 9.42 14.91 -19.00
CA LEU A 237 9.39 16.35 -19.18
C LEU A 237 8.87 16.75 -20.57
N GLN A 238 9.41 16.15 -21.63
CA GLN A 238 9.05 16.52 -23.00
C GLN A 238 7.62 16.07 -23.38
N SER A 239 7.14 14.96 -22.78
CA SER A 239 5.77 14.50 -22.93
C SER A 239 4.77 15.24 -22.04
N GLN A 240 5.26 16.12 -21.15
CA GLN A 240 4.47 16.86 -20.16
C GLN A 240 3.70 15.95 -19.18
N LEU A 241 4.21 14.74 -18.95
CA LEU A 241 3.66 13.82 -17.96
C LEU A 241 4.05 14.18 -16.53
N ALA A 242 5.16 14.92 -16.38
CA ALA A 242 5.59 15.50 -15.10
C ALA A 242 6.36 16.79 -15.32
N GLN A 243 6.34 17.68 -14.34
CA GLN A 243 7.18 18.87 -14.29
C GLN A 243 8.47 18.58 -13.52
N ALA A 244 9.50 19.39 -13.71
CA ALA A 244 10.81 19.16 -13.08
C ALA A 244 10.72 19.16 -11.55
N GLU A 245 9.87 20.02 -10.99
CA GLU A 245 9.63 20.15 -9.55
C GLU A 245 8.92 18.94 -8.93
N GLU A 246 8.21 18.17 -9.75
CA GLU A 246 7.47 16.96 -9.34
C GLU A 246 8.36 15.70 -9.36
N MET A 247 9.58 15.82 -9.91
CA MET A 247 10.51 14.70 -10.04
C MET A 247 11.63 14.76 -9.01
N LEU A 248 11.91 13.60 -8.42
CA LEU A 248 13.02 13.40 -7.51
C LEU A 248 13.86 12.21 -7.99
N LEU A 249 15.12 12.46 -8.32
CA LEU A 249 16.09 11.41 -8.61
C LEU A 249 16.93 11.14 -7.36
N ILE A 250 17.08 9.85 -7.02
CA ILE A 250 17.82 9.44 -5.83
C ILE A 250 18.95 8.50 -6.22
N ALA A 251 20.16 8.80 -5.77
CA ALA A 251 21.31 7.92 -5.89
C ALA A 251 21.81 7.46 -4.52
N PHE A 252 22.50 6.33 -4.48
CA PHE A 252 23.04 5.80 -3.23
C PHE A 252 24.18 6.68 -2.68
N GLY A 253 25.15 7.04 -3.52
CA GLY A 253 26.33 7.83 -3.14
C GLY A 253 26.33 9.23 -3.71
N LYS A 254 27.12 10.10 -3.09
CA LYS A 254 27.25 11.50 -3.49
C LYS A 254 27.83 11.66 -4.91
N ASP A 255 28.83 10.84 -5.25
CA ASP A 255 29.45 10.90 -6.58
C ASP A 255 28.47 10.46 -7.67
N ALA A 256 27.69 9.41 -7.42
CA ALA A 256 26.64 8.97 -8.34
C ALA A 256 25.53 10.00 -8.50
N ALA A 257 25.14 10.70 -7.41
CA ALA A 257 24.17 11.79 -7.48
C ALA A 257 24.71 12.97 -8.32
N ASN A 258 25.96 13.35 -8.13
CA ASN A 258 26.61 14.43 -8.88
C ASN A 258 26.75 14.07 -10.37
N GLU A 259 27.19 12.83 -10.68
CA GLU A 259 27.28 12.35 -12.07
C GLU A 259 25.90 12.37 -12.75
N MET A 260 24.87 11.89 -12.07
CA MET A 260 23.50 11.90 -12.56
C MET A 260 23.01 13.33 -12.83
N ALA A 261 23.20 14.24 -11.86
CA ALA A 261 22.82 15.64 -12.01
C ALA A 261 23.53 16.30 -13.23
N GLN A 262 24.82 16.02 -13.40
CA GLN A 262 25.58 16.56 -14.54
C GLN A 262 25.09 16.00 -15.87
N ARG A 263 24.80 14.71 -15.97
CA ARG A 263 24.25 14.08 -17.19
C ARG A 263 22.89 14.66 -17.55
N VAL A 264 21.99 14.76 -16.57
CA VAL A 264 20.66 15.34 -16.76
C VAL A 264 20.77 16.81 -17.21
N LYS A 265 21.68 17.60 -16.59
CA LYS A 265 21.92 18.99 -16.97
C LYS A 265 22.49 19.14 -18.39
N ASN A 266 23.39 18.25 -18.79
CA ASN A 266 23.95 18.25 -20.15
C ASN A 266 22.89 17.93 -21.21
N THR A 267 21.90 17.11 -20.86
CA THR A 267 20.83 16.66 -21.76
C THR A 267 19.65 17.64 -21.82
N LEU A 268 19.25 18.21 -20.69
CA LEU A 268 18.02 19.01 -20.56
C LEU A 268 18.27 20.52 -20.43
N GLY A 269 19.56 20.95 -20.31
CA GLY A 269 19.91 22.35 -20.15
C GLY A 269 19.32 22.98 -18.89
N SER A 270 18.75 24.18 -19.03
CA SER A 270 18.21 24.95 -17.89
C SER A 270 16.99 24.31 -17.21
N VAL A 271 16.27 23.44 -17.89
CA VAL A 271 15.13 22.73 -17.27
C VAL A 271 15.60 21.83 -16.12
N ALA A 272 16.83 21.32 -16.21
CA ALA A 272 17.43 20.50 -15.15
C ALA A 272 17.70 21.27 -13.84
N ASP A 273 17.75 22.60 -13.87
CA ASP A 273 18.03 23.42 -12.67
C ASP A 273 16.88 23.32 -11.63
N HIS A 274 15.67 22.95 -12.05
CA HIS A 274 14.51 22.74 -11.19
C HIS A 274 14.36 21.29 -10.72
N LEU A 275 15.16 20.37 -11.26
CA LEU A 275 15.06 18.95 -10.95
C LEU A 275 15.90 18.63 -9.70
N ARG A 276 15.32 17.86 -8.78
CA ARG A 276 16.02 17.45 -7.56
C ARG A 276 16.76 16.14 -7.76
N VAL A 277 18.10 16.16 -7.60
CA VAL A 277 18.93 14.97 -7.60
C VAL A 277 19.63 14.89 -6.24
N ASN A 278 19.27 13.91 -5.43
CA ASN A 278 19.73 13.80 -4.05
C ASN A 278 20.26 12.39 -3.75
N THR A 279 21.05 12.28 -2.68
CA THR A 279 21.21 10.98 -1.99
C THR A 279 20.09 10.77 -0.99
N PHE A 280 19.91 9.53 -0.50
CA PHE A 280 18.94 9.25 0.57
C PHE A 280 19.17 10.11 1.81
N HIS A 281 20.43 10.36 2.19
CA HIS A 281 20.77 11.19 3.34
C HIS A 281 20.38 12.67 3.12
N GLN A 282 20.62 13.21 1.93
CA GLN A 282 20.21 14.58 1.59
C GLN A 282 18.68 14.72 1.59
N LEU A 283 17.95 13.72 1.05
CA LEU A 283 16.50 13.71 1.11
C LEU A 283 16.01 13.62 2.54
N GLY A 284 16.60 12.75 3.38
CA GLY A 284 16.25 12.65 4.79
C GLY A 284 16.41 13.97 5.54
N LEU A 285 17.55 14.65 5.35
CA LEU A 285 17.79 15.97 5.94
C LEU A 285 16.79 17.02 5.44
N PHE A 286 16.47 17.00 4.14
CA PHE A 286 15.45 17.88 3.58
C PHE A 286 14.07 17.67 4.24
N ILE A 287 13.64 16.43 4.37
CA ILE A 287 12.35 16.10 5.01
C ILE A 287 12.33 16.55 6.48
N ILE A 288 13.41 16.28 7.23
CA ILE A 288 13.53 16.71 8.62
C ILE A 288 13.39 18.24 8.71
N ASN A 289 14.11 18.99 7.87
CA ASN A 289 14.04 20.45 7.87
C ASN A 289 12.70 21.05 7.41
N GLN A 290 11.85 20.25 6.74
CA GLN A 290 10.47 20.65 6.44
C GLN A 290 9.50 20.47 7.63
N VAL A 291 9.81 19.54 8.52
CA VAL A 291 8.92 19.17 9.63
C VAL A 291 9.34 19.87 10.93
N GLU A 292 10.65 20.04 11.17
CA GLU A 292 11.17 20.68 12.36
C GLU A 292 10.99 22.19 12.32
N THR A 293 10.81 22.79 13.50
CA THR A 293 10.61 24.24 13.68
C THR A 293 11.92 25.04 13.56
N HIS A 294 13.05 24.37 13.51
CA HIS A 294 14.40 24.96 13.41
C HIS A 294 15.22 24.17 12.38
N GLU A 295 16.15 24.86 11.75
CA GLU A 295 17.03 24.23 10.76
C GLU A 295 17.98 23.24 11.44
N VAL A 296 17.90 21.98 11.03
CA VAL A 296 18.76 20.90 11.50
C VAL A 296 19.94 20.75 10.54
N THR A 297 21.14 20.83 11.10
CA THR A 297 22.37 20.63 10.33
C THR A 297 23.11 19.38 10.79
N ILE A 298 23.80 18.73 9.86
CA ILE A 298 24.63 17.56 10.21
C ILE A 298 25.90 18.08 10.90
N SER A 299 26.20 17.50 12.06
CA SER A 299 27.45 17.84 12.78
C SER A 299 28.68 17.59 11.90
N PRO A 300 29.65 18.54 11.85
CA PRO A 300 30.93 18.32 11.16
C PRO A 300 31.66 17.06 11.62
N LEU A 301 31.46 16.64 12.85
CA LEU A 301 32.04 15.41 13.41
C LEU A 301 31.47 14.14 12.76
N ALA A 302 30.23 14.19 12.28
CA ALA A 302 29.60 13.06 11.56
C ALA A 302 30.07 12.94 10.12
N LEU A 303 30.61 14.03 9.54
CA LEU A 303 31.05 14.09 8.14
C LEU A 303 32.57 13.87 7.96
N ASN A 304 33.34 13.93 9.02
CA ASN A 304 34.81 13.88 8.96
C ASN A 304 35.40 13.07 10.11
N ASP A 305 35.82 11.83 9.79
CA ASP A 305 36.41 10.92 10.77
C ASP A 305 37.69 11.46 11.44
N LYS A 306 38.50 12.22 10.71
CA LYS A 306 39.72 12.83 11.29
C LYS A 306 39.35 13.88 12.32
N LEU A 307 38.34 14.69 12.04
CA LEU A 307 37.84 15.70 12.95
C LEU A 307 37.19 15.07 14.19
N LYS A 308 36.44 14.00 14.00
CA LYS A 308 35.82 13.21 15.07
C LYS A 308 36.87 12.63 16.01
N LYS A 309 37.91 12.01 15.44
CA LYS A 309 39.04 11.47 16.26
C LYS A 309 39.78 12.55 17.01
N ALA A 310 40.11 13.66 16.37
CA ALA A 310 40.75 14.80 17.02
C ALA A 310 39.92 15.37 18.18
N TRP A 311 38.59 15.47 17.97
CA TRP A 311 37.65 15.87 19.00
C TRP A 311 37.63 14.89 20.19
N CYS A 312 37.62 13.58 19.92
CA CYS A 312 37.69 12.55 20.96
C CYS A 312 38.98 12.67 21.80
N VAL A 313 40.12 12.86 21.16
CA VAL A 313 41.41 13.07 21.84
C VAL A 313 41.38 14.32 22.72
N ASP A 314 40.95 15.44 22.20
CA ASP A 314 40.85 16.69 22.93
C ASP A 314 39.86 16.62 24.10
N TRP A 315 38.70 15.96 23.90
CA TRP A 315 37.71 15.70 24.94
C TRP A 315 38.30 14.84 26.05
N LEU A 316 38.99 13.73 25.74
CA LEU A 316 39.66 12.89 26.72
C LEU A 316 40.72 13.67 27.50
N LYS A 317 41.58 14.44 26.82
CA LYS A 317 42.62 15.28 27.49
C LYS A 317 41.97 16.21 28.50
N ARG A 318 40.94 16.93 28.15
CA ARG A 318 40.25 17.88 29.05
C ARG A 318 39.62 17.17 30.25
N HIS A 319 39.01 16.02 30.04
CA HIS A 319 38.33 15.26 31.10
C HIS A 319 39.33 14.62 32.05
N TRP A 320 40.47 14.11 31.57
CA TRP A 320 41.49 13.51 32.45
C TRP A 320 42.32 14.52 33.21
N MET A 321 42.47 15.72 32.71
CA MET A 321 43.11 16.81 33.46
C MET A 321 42.24 17.37 34.60
N THR A 322 40.94 17.07 34.61
CA THR A 322 40.03 17.54 35.66
C THR A 322 39.93 16.50 36.79
N PRO A 323 40.37 16.79 38.02
CA PRO A 323 40.49 15.79 39.12
C PRO A 323 39.18 15.07 39.44
N THR A 324 38.04 15.77 39.33
CA THR A 324 36.72 15.19 39.59
C THR A 324 36.29 14.20 38.50
N HIS A 325 36.60 14.50 37.21
CA HIS A 325 36.33 13.62 36.09
C HIS A 325 37.27 12.43 36.11
N PHE A 326 38.53 12.63 36.41
CA PHE A 326 39.53 11.56 36.55
C PHE A 326 39.10 10.49 37.55
N LYS A 327 38.66 10.90 38.76
CA LYS A 327 38.13 9.98 39.80
C LYS A 327 36.90 9.21 39.32
N ARG A 328 36.02 9.84 38.53
CA ARG A 328 34.85 9.16 37.91
C ARG A 328 35.30 8.11 36.88
N TRP A 329 36.28 8.43 36.06
CA TRP A 329 36.87 7.51 35.13
C TRP A 329 37.52 6.32 35.79
N GLN A 330 38.33 6.54 36.84
CA GLN A 330 38.93 5.45 37.60
C GLN A 330 37.85 4.53 38.19
N LYS A 331 36.80 5.06 38.76
CA LYS A 331 35.67 4.27 39.27
C LYS A 331 34.97 3.48 38.17
N HIS A 332 34.76 4.12 37.01
CA HIS A 332 34.13 3.47 35.86
C HIS A 332 34.99 2.33 35.32
N LEU A 333 36.27 2.55 35.10
CA LEU A 333 37.21 1.54 34.60
C LEU A 333 37.44 0.39 35.60
N ALA A 334 37.36 0.64 36.89
CA ALA A 334 37.39 -0.41 37.90
C ALA A 334 36.17 -1.34 37.83
N GLN A 335 35.02 -0.79 37.49
CA GLN A 335 33.77 -1.55 37.31
C GLN A 335 33.64 -2.18 35.91
N TRP A 336 34.10 -1.47 34.89
CA TRP A 336 33.98 -1.82 33.48
C TRP A 336 35.34 -1.70 32.78
N PRO A 337 36.28 -2.65 33.03
CA PRO A 337 37.62 -2.56 32.47
C PRO A 337 37.60 -2.62 30.94
N ILE A 338 38.33 -1.72 30.30
CA ILE A 338 38.66 -1.78 28.89
C ILE A 338 39.89 -2.70 28.79
N ALA A 339 39.80 -3.76 27.98
CA ALA A 339 40.74 -4.90 27.99
C ALA A 339 42.24 -4.57 27.79
N TYR A 340 42.57 -3.34 27.39
CA TYR A 340 43.95 -2.85 27.14
C TYR A 340 44.28 -1.57 27.95
N LEU A 341 43.39 -1.14 28.84
CA LEU A 341 43.62 -0.05 29.76
C LEU A 341 43.58 -0.61 31.19
N ALA A 342 44.74 -0.68 31.82
CA ALA A 342 44.82 -0.93 33.24
C ALA A 342 44.27 0.27 33.99
N GLY A 343 43.56 0.04 35.10
CA GLY A 343 42.86 1.08 35.85
C GLY A 343 43.76 1.90 36.80
N ASP A 344 45.01 2.14 36.41
CA ASP A 344 46.04 2.77 37.20
C ASP A 344 46.49 4.14 36.69
N ASP A 345 47.50 4.73 37.32
CA ASP A 345 47.90 6.15 37.19
C ASP A 345 48.37 6.60 35.78
N GLU A 346 48.50 5.69 34.83
CA GLU A 346 48.99 5.98 33.48
C GLU A 346 47.88 6.32 32.46
N LEU A 347 46.63 6.52 32.87
CA LEU A 347 45.52 6.88 32.00
C LEU A 347 45.83 8.07 31.07
N GLY A 348 46.62 9.03 31.55
CA GLY A 348 47.05 10.20 30.79
C GLY A 348 47.94 9.89 29.58
N SER A 349 48.69 8.79 29.61
CA SER A 349 49.58 8.37 28.52
C SER A 349 48.83 7.68 27.39
N HIS A 350 47.58 7.23 27.62
CA HIS A 350 46.74 6.49 26.65
C HIS A 350 45.74 7.38 25.88
N VAL A 351 45.75 8.70 26.08
CA VAL A 351 44.78 9.61 25.45
C VAL A 351 44.79 9.58 23.93
N GLU A 352 45.93 9.25 23.34
CA GLU A 352 46.10 9.13 21.89
C GLU A 352 46.11 7.69 21.41
N ASP A 353 45.80 6.71 22.29
CA ASP A 353 45.74 5.30 21.89
C ASP A 353 44.61 5.08 20.88
N PRO A 354 44.91 4.56 19.67
CA PRO A 354 43.92 4.34 18.64
C PRO A 354 42.77 3.42 19.05
N LYS A 355 43.03 2.46 19.96
CA LYS A 355 42.02 1.49 20.46
C LYS A 355 41.04 2.17 21.40
N LEU A 356 41.53 3.06 22.27
CA LEU A 356 40.68 3.85 23.16
C LEU A 356 39.82 4.81 22.35
N ILE A 357 40.40 5.51 21.38
CA ILE A 357 39.68 6.41 20.50
C ILE A 357 38.59 5.66 19.74
N ALA A 358 38.90 4.50 19.14
CA ALA A 358 37.93 3.67 18.43
C ALA A 358 36.84 3.10 19.35
N TRP A 359 37.16 2.85 20.62
CA TRP A 359 36.15 2.47 21.60
C TRP A 359 35.22 3.65 21.91
N LEU A 360 35.75 4.85 22.15
CA LEU A 360 34.96 6.04 22.44
C LEU A 360 34.06 6.42 21.25
N GLU A 361 34.57 6.36 20.03
CA GLU A 361 33.78 6.58 18.81
C GLU A 361 32.57 5.65 18.75
N ARG A 362 32.77 4.34 19.02
CA ARG A 362 31.66 3.37 19.06
C ARG A 362 30.63 3.71 20.15
N GLN A 363 31.07 4.17 21.33
CA GLN A 363 30.13 4.56 22.40
C GLN A 363 29.31 5.80 21.97
N LEU A 364 29.94 6.78 21.32
CA LEU A 364 29.23 7.95 20.80
C LEU A 364 28.24 7.60 19.70
N ASP A 365 28.59 6.66 18.81
CA ASP A 365 27.67 6.18 17.77
C ASP A 365 26.47 5.43 18.36
N LEU A 366 26.69 4.61 19.39
CA LEU A 366 25.61 3.95 20.12
C LEU A 366 24.67 4.96 20.79
N LEU A 367 25.22 5.99 21.45
CA LEU A 367 24.43 7.07 22.06
C LEU A 367 23.62 7.84 21.02
N ALA A 368 24.21 8.12 19.85
CA ALA A 368 23.53 8.78 18.75
C ALA A 368 22.40 7.93 18.17
N GLN A 369 22.61 6.61 18.01
CA GLN A 369 21.58 5.68 17.53
C GLN A 369 20.38 5.57 18.48
N LEU A 370 20.59 5.69 19.78
CA LEU A 370 19.52 5.61 20.76
C LEU A 370 18.56 6.80 20.69
N ALA A 371 18.99 7.96 20.15
CA ALA A 371 18.21 9.19 20.02
C ALA A 371 17.42 9.57 21.29
N LEU A 372 17.95 9.20 22.48
CA LEU A 372 17.23 9.23 23.74
C LEU A 372 17.68 10.39 24.61
N SER A 373 16.76 10.96 25.39
CA SER A 373 17.10 11.87 26.46
C SER A 373 17.97 11.17 27.51
N LYS A 374 18.80 11.92 28.23
CA LYS A 374 19.65 11.40 29.35
C LYS A 374 18.87 10.50 30.30
N LYS A 375 17.62 10.84 30.62
CA LYS A 375 16.76 10.08 31.53
C LYS A 375 16.30 8.75 30.91
N ALA A 376 15.98 8.74 29.64
CA ALA A 376 15.58 7.53 28.91
C ALA A 376 16.77 6.58 28.70
N ILE A 377 17.98 7.12 28.45
CA ILE A 377 19.22 6.34 28.39
C ILE A 377 19.47 5.64 29.73
N GLN A 378 19.35 6.36 30.86
CA GLN A 378 19.52 5.79 32.20
C GLN A 378 18.51 4.68 32.52
N GLN A 379 17.28 4.78 32.04
CA GLN A 379 16.27 3.72 32.20
C GLN A 379 16.59 2.47 31.36
N GLN A 380 17.01 2.63 30.11
CA GLN A 380 17.37 1.50 29.25
C GLN A 380 18.68 0.82 29.64
N LEU A 381 19.62 1.55 30.27
CA LEU A 381 20.87 0.99 30.81
C LEU A 381 20.64 -0.09 31.89
N VAL A 382 19.50 -0.05 32.57
CA VAL A 382 19.15 -1.07 33.57
C VAL A 382 18.76 -2.39 32.93
N ASP A 383 18.21 -2.35 31.72
CA ASP A 383 17.57 -3.52 31.07
C ASP A 383 18.44 -4.18 29.99
N HIS A 384 19.54 -3.56 29.55
CA HIS A 384 20.36 -4.09 28.44
C HIS A 384 21.86 -4.12 28.78
N PRO A 385 22.47 -5.31 28.90
CA PRO A 385 23.88 -5.45 29.32
C PRO A 385 24.89 -4.76 28.38
N ASP A 386 24.56 -4.60 27.10
CA ASP A 386 25.43 -3.92 26.14
C ASP A 386 25.45 -2.39 26.32
N TYR A 387 24.45 -1.82 26.93
CA TYR A 387 24.38 -0.39 27.25
C TYR A 387 24.84 -0.05 28.67
N ALA A 388 25.07 -1.06 29.51
CA ALA A 388 25.52 -0.85 30.90
C ALA A 388 26.89 -0.16 31.00
N ARG A 389 27.62 -0.05 29.88
CA ARG A 389 28.94 0.61 29.78
C ARG A 389 28.84 2.09 29.37
N LEU A 390 27.68 2.55 28.92
CA LEU A 390 27.41 3.95 28.59
C LEU A 390 26.98 4.77 29.79
#